data_874a346a1c1e0c27d020b49f0288c2a1
#
_entry.id   874a346a1c1e0c27d020b49f0288c2a1
#
_cell.length_a   1.000
_cell.length_b   1.000
_cell.length_c   1.000
_cell.angle_alpha   90.00
_cell.angle_beta   90.00
_cell.angle_gamma   90.00
#
_symmetry.space_group_name_H-M   'P 1'
#
loop_
_entity.id
_entity.type
_entity.pdbx_description
1 polymer ?
#
loop_
_entity_poly.entity_id
_entity_poly.type
_entity_poly.pdbx_seq_one_letter_code
_entity_poly.pdbx_strand_id
1 'polypeptide(L)'
;MCRRFLFPLVVVSVFFASCTDSVRTLVEAELSDFGSYVGQLDSGALRQAFCELARPDSGRTFESDKIVCQHYVDTASMETIPLWFTRMGMTDEADEMLEFLRREIPLAGLKPEAFFVDAIASDLERVHAQQFDSVEGGINKLLARLDYNLTRAYMRFVVGQRAGFMNPEHAFNHLDRRVDDKGFARLFDYELATPDREGAMQQLCYGDRMGYLQGSEPQTDLYQHYKRALALTADSAQRHKLAVNMERCRWRMESASSGGPRVIVNLAAQQLWAVGRDSDLTMRTCIGTTRTKTPLLHSRITYLQVNPDWIITPNIIKNEVSSHAGDSAYFARHRYYIIDKTTSDTLNPATVSPDQMRSGSLRVGQQGGVGNSLGRIVFRFPNNFSVYLHDTSNRGAFQSDHRTLSHGCVRVQKPFELACFLLPDLDAWTLDRFRISMDLPPQTQQGRNYLRTHANARRPFRLIGYHGVSPAVPIYIIYHTAYPNPSTGQMEYWPDIYGYDAVVSRSVPVV
;
A
#
# COMPACT_ATOMS: atom_id res chain seq x y z
N MET A 1 -31.43 -50.07 -1.69
CA MET A 1 -31.78 -50.03 -0.24
C MET A 1 -31.58 -48.62 0.22
N CYS A 2 -32.62 -47.84 0.16
CA CYS A 2 -32.64 -46.54 0.84
C CYS A 2 -34.12 -46.25 1.16
N ARG A 3 -34.57 -46.80 2.26
CA ARG A 3 -35.75 -46.34 2.96
C ARG A 3 -35.27 -45.46 4.06
N ARG A 4 -35.73 -44.19 4.08
CA ARG A 4 -36.00 -43.57 5.38
C ARG A 4 -36.41 -42.11 5.33
N PHE A 5 -37.42 -41.83 6.08
CA PHE A 5 -37.82 -40.65 6.80
C PHE A 5 -38.50 -39.54 6.02
N LEU A 6 -39.70 -39.85 5.54
CA LEU A 6 -40.71 -38.85 5.15
C LEU A 6 -41.93 -38.83 6.10
N PHE A 7 -41.81 -39.34 7.30
CA PHE A 7 -42.98 -39.49 8.21
C PHE A 7 -43.13 -38.48 9.35
N PRO A 8 -42.10 -37.71 9.80
CA PRO A 8 -42.36 -36.74 10.86
C PRO A 8 -42.82 -35.35 10.35
N LEU A 9 -42.49 -34.97 9.10
CA LEU A 9 -42.80 -33.61 8.63
C LEU A 9 -44.28 -33.36 8.39
N VAL A 10 -45.04 -34.36 7.94
CA VAL A 10 -46.48 -34.24 7.66
C VAL A 10 -47.32 -34.20 8.95
N VAL A 11 -46.89 -34.88 10.02
CA VAL A 11 -47.61 -34.88 11.30
C VAL A 11 -47.42 -33.54 12.03
N VAL A 12 -46.24 -32.92 11.95
CA VAL A 12 -46.00 -31.63 12.57
C VAL A 12 -46.78 -30.51 11.90
N SER A 13 -46.90 -30.50 10.56
CA SER A 13 -47.65 -29.46 9.84
C SER A 13 -49.17 -29.52 10.08
N VAL A 14 -49.72 -30.68 10.39
CA VAL A 14 -51.17 -30.85 10.69
C VAL A 14 -51.50 -30.42 12.13
N PHE A 15 -50.55 -30.57 13.07
CA PHE A 15 -50.76 -30.12 14.46
C PHE A 15 -50.70 -28.61 14.64
N PHE A 16 -49.92 -27.89 13.82
CA PHE A 16 -49.81 -26.42 13.89
C PHE A 16 -51.06 -25.66 13.42
N ALA A 17 -51.92 -26.26 12.64
CA ALA A 17 -53.14 -25.62 12.13
C ALA A 17 -54.30 -25.57 13.14
N SER A 18 -54.18 -26.26 14.29
CA SER A 18 -55.27 -26.34 15.28
C SER A 18 -54.85 -25.96 16.70
N CYS A 19 -53.62 -25.51 16.92
CA CYS A 19 -53.15 -25.13 18.26
C CYS A 19 -53.59 -23.71 18.64
N THR A 20 -54.07 -23.53 19.88
CA THR A 20 -54.21 -22.20 20.50
C THR A 20 -52.82 -21.54 20.62
N ASP A 21 -52.76 -20.21 20.63
CA ASP A 21 -51.50 -19.44 20.70
C ASP A 21 -50.60 -19.93 21.86
N SER A 22 -51.18 -20.32 22.98
CA SER A 22 -50.47 -20.86 24.15
C SER A 22 -49.72 -22.18 23.86
N VAL A 23 -50.37 -23.11 23.11
CA VAL A 23 -49.74 -24.39 22.75
C VAL A 23 -48.64 -24.20 21.73
N ARG A 24 -48.83 -23.29 20.79
CA ARG A 24 -47.81 -22.93 19.82
C ARG A 24 -46.56 -22.36 20.49
N THR A 25 -46.72 -21.45 21.47
CA THR A 25 -45.63 -20.87 22.23
C THR A 25 -44.88 -21.94 23.05
N LEU A 26 -45.59 -22.90 23.64
CA LEU A 26 -44.96 -24.01 24.38
C LEU A 26 -44.13 -24.92 23.46
N VAL A 27 -44.65 -25.27 22.29
CA VAL A 27 -43.92 -26.07 21.29
C VAL A 27 -42.70 -25.33 20.72
N GLU A 28 -42.84 -24.04 20.45
CA GLU A 28 -41.71 -23.20 20.02
C GLU A 28 -40.62 -23.14 21.10
N ALA A 29 -40.98 -23.05 22.39
CA ALA A 29 -40.05 -23.05 23.51
C ALA A 29 -39.27 -24.36 23.68
N GLU A 30 -39.88 -25.51 23.36
CA GLU A 30 -39.21 -26.82 23.40
C GLU A 30 -38.27 -27.04 22.20
N LEU A 31 -38.55 -26.41 21.08
CA LEU A 31 -37.80 -26.57 19.82
C LEU A 31 -36.71 -25.48 19.61
N SER A 32 -36.82 -24.34 20.29
CA SER A 32 -35.90 -23.24 20.15
C SER A 32 -34.75 -23.34 21.16
N ASP A 33 -33.53 -23.09 20.72
CA ASP A 33 -32.35 -22.96 21.60
C ASP A 33 -32.51 -21.83 22.63
N PHE A 34 -33.41 -20.87 22.39
CA PHE A 34 -33.74 -19.81 23.34
C PHE A 34 -34.70 -20.24 24.45
N GLY A 35 -35.22 -21.48 24.42
CA GLY A 35 -36.16 -22.02 25.41
C GLY A 35 -37.40 -21.14 25.56
N SER A 36 -37.89 -20.96 26.81
CA SER A 36 -39.07 -20.14 27.09
C SER A 36 -38.94 -18.67 26.70
N TYR A 37 -37.73 -18.16 26.49
CA TYR A 37 -37.50 -16.77 26.10
C TYR A 37 -37.89 -16.47 24.64
N VAL A 38 -38.09 -17.50 23.81
CA VAL A 38 -38.56 -17.32 22.42
C VAL A 38 -39.88 -16.52 22.35
N GLY A 39 -40.74 -16.67 23.35
CA GLY A 39 -41.99 -15.92 23.48
C GLY A 39 -41.81 -14.41 23.75
N GLN A 40 -40.63 -13.98 24.16
CA GLN A 40 -40.27 -12.58 24.40
C GLN A 40 -39.63 -11.91 23.17
N LEU A 41 -39.33 -12.67 22.09
CA LEU A 41 -38.80 -12.10 20.86
C LEU A 41 -39.87 -11.26 20.18
N ASP A 42 -39.58 -9.98 20.08
CA ASP A 42 -40.45 -8.97 19.48
C ASP A 42 -39.72 -8.22 18.36
N SER A 43 -40.30 -8.20 17.16
CA SER A 43 -39.66 -7.58 15.97
C SER A 43 -39.53 -6.08 16.12
N GLY A 44 -40.45 -5.43 16.84
CA GLY A 44 -40.38 -3.97 17.08
C GLY A 44 -39.25 -3.63 18.05
N ALA A 45 -39.13 -4.42 19.15
CA ALA A 45 -38.06 -4.26 20.13
C ALA A 45 -36.69 -4.56 19.51
N LEU A 46 -36.54 -5.59 18.68
CA LEU A 46 -35.32 -5.89 17.92
C LEU A 46 -34.95 -4.73 16.99
N ARG A 47 -35.90 -4.24 16.19
CA ARG A 47 -35.67 -3.11 15.31
C ARG A 47 -35.25 -1.86 16.05
N GLN A 48 -35.89 -1.55 17.18
CA GLN A 48 -35.50 -0.42 18.02
C GLN A 48 -34.05 -0.61 18.51
N ALA A 49 -33.69 -1.79 18.99
CA ALA A 49 -32.35 -2.09 19.47
C ALA A 49 -31.30 -1.95 18.37
N PHE A 50 -31.55 -2.43 17.16
CA PHE A 50 -30.65 -2.22 16.01
C PHE A 50 -30.49 -0.74 15.67
N CYS A 51 -31.57 0.05 15.65
CA CYS A 51 -31.49 1.48 15.40
C CYS A 51 -30.69 2.24 16.50
N GLU A 52 -30.83 1.83 17.77
CA GLU A 52 -30.07 2.39 18.88
C GLU A 52 -28.55 2.10 18.75
N LEU A 53 -28.19 0.91 18.27
CA LEU A 53 -26.80 0.50 18.04
C LEU A 53 -26.16 1.20 16.81
N ALA A 54 -26.93 1.38 15.73
CA ALA A 54 -26.42 1.92 14.49
C ALA A 54 -26.26 3.46 14.48
N ARG A 55 -27.06 4.21 15.25
CA ARG A 55 -27.01 5.69 15.28
C ARG A 55 -25.68 6.29 15.71
N PRO A 56 -24.98 5.79 16.75
CA PRO A 56 -23.70 6.37 17.19
C PRO A 56 -22.56 6.13 16.21
N ASP A 57 -22.64 5.12 15.36
CA ASP A 57 -21.56 4.67 14.50
C ASP A 57 -21.42 5.46 13.18
N SER A 58 -22.35 6.39 12.91
CA SER A 58 -22.36 7.17 11.67
C SER A 58 -21.18 8.12 11.49
N GLY A 59 -20.26 8.28 12.47
CA GLY A 59 -19.23 9.33 12.46
C GLY A 59 -17.78 8.94 12.71
N ARG A 60 -17.46 7.72 13.16
CA ARG A 60 -16.10 7.38 13.65
C ARG A 60 -15.53 6.04 13.21
N THR A 61 -16.10 5.37 12.24
CA THR A 61 -15.89 3.96 12.01
C THR A 61 -15.33 3.65 10.63
N PHE A 62 -14.87 2.44 10.46
CA PHE A 62 -14.48 1.92 9.15
C PHE A 62 -15.59 2.19 8.13
N GLU A 63 -15.20 2.48 6.91
CA GLU A 63 -16.15 2.74 5.83
C GLU A 63 -17.15 1.57 5.62
N SER A 64 -16.74 0.34 5.94
CA SER A 64 -17.59 -0.85 5.92
C SER A 64 -18.75 -0.79 6.93
N ASP A 65 -18.62 -0.07 8.03
CA ASP A 65 -19.67 0.05 9.02
C ASP A 65 -20.89 0.84 8.51
N LYS A 66 -20.68 1.72 7.54
CA LYS A 66 -21.78 2.50 6.92
C LYS A 66 -22.82 1.60 6.25
N ILE A 67 -22.37 0.57 5.51
CA ILE A 67 -23.30 -0.35 4.85
C ILE A 67 -23.98 -1.27 5.86
N VAL A 68 -23.29 -1.63 6.96
CA VAL A 68 -23.91 -2.37 8.07
C VAL A 68 -25.00 -1.51 8.74
N CYS A 69 -24.73 -0.24 9.03
CA CYS A 69 -25.73 0.68 9.56
C CYS A 69 -26.95 0.78 8.62
N GLN A 70 -26.72 0.91 7.31
CA GLN A 70 -27.80 0.97 6.33
C GLN A 70 -28.65 -0.30 6.32
N HIS A 71 -28.03 -1.48 6.39
CA HIS A 71 -28.76 -2.76 6.43
C HIS A 71 -29.74 -2.84 7.61
N TYR A 72 -29.34 -2.40 8.80
CA TYR A 72 -30.18 -2.51 10.01
C TYR A 72 -31.13 -1.31 10.21
N VAL A 73 -30.94 -0.20 9.54
CA VAL A 73 -31.72 1.04 9.70
C VAL A 73 -32.55 1.40 8.45
N ASP A 74 -32.35 0.68 7.33
CA ASP A 74 -33.04 1.00 6.07
C ASP A 74 -34.56 0.96 6.27
N THR A 75 -35.21 2.13 6.05
CA THR A 75 -36.65 2.34 6.23
C THR A 75 -37.48 1.83 5.05
N ALA A 76 -36.87 1.46 3.95
CA ALA A 76 -37.57 1.01 2.74
C ALA A 76 -38.09 -0.44 2.88
N SER A 77 -37.40 -1.29 3.65
CA SER A 77 -37.89 -2.63 4.00
C SER A 77 -38.53 -2.60 5.41
N MET A 78 -39.77 -2.97 5.49
CA MET A 78 -40.51 -3.02 6.77
C MET A 78 -39.97 -4.07 7.75
N GLU A 79 -39.03 -4.92 7.35
CA GLU A 79 -38.47 -6.01 8.15
C GLU A 79 -36.93 -5.92 8.16
N THR A 80 -36.37 -5.57 9.31
CA THR A 80 -34.94 -5.80 9.60
C THR A 80 -34.73 -7.30 9.78
N ILE A 81 -33.97 -7.92 8.89
CA ILE A 81 -33.70 -9.36 8.92
C ILE A 81 -32.39 -9.59 9.67
N PRO A 82 -32.41 -10.26 10.84
CA PRO A 82 -31.19 -10.74 11.49
C PRO A 82 -30.43 -11.71 10.58
N LEU A 83 -29.10 -11.67 10.64
CA LEU A 83 -28.24 -12.47 9.75
C LEU A 83 -27.66 -13.70 10.46
N TRP A 84 -27.59 -13.69 11.79
CA TRP A 84 -26.90 -14.71 12.59
C TRP A 84 -27.81 -15.51 13.53
N PHE A 85 -29.10 -15.20 13.57
CA PHE A 85 -30.06 -15.97 14.34
C PHE A 85 -31.44 -15.99 13.67
N THR A 86 -32.26 -16.96 14.10
CA THR A 86 -33.69 -17.13 13.77
C THR A 86 -34.49 -17.25 15.05
N ARG A 87 -35.80 -17.43 14.96
CA ARG A 87 -36.62 -17.79 16.15
C ARG A 87 -36.23 -19.14 16.75
N MET A 88 -35.56 -20.01 16.00
CA MET A 88 -35.16 -21.34 16.45
C MET A 88 -33.82 -21.38 17.18
N GLY A 89 -33.01 -20.36 17.08
CA GLY A 89 -31.68 -20.27 17.68
C GLY A 89 -30.69 -19.47 16.86
N MET A 90 -29.45 -19.47 17.30
CA MET A 90 -28.31 -18.94 16.52
C MET A 90 -28.07 -19.84 15.31
N THR A 91 -27.48 -19.26 14.26
CA THR A 91 -26.93 -20.05 13.15
C THR A 91 -25.59 -20.68 13.56
N ASP A 92 -25.28 -21.87 13.03
CA ASP A 92 -23.99 -22.54 13.29
C ASP A 92 -22.78 -21.68 12.94
N GLU A 93 -22.95 -20.85 11.93
CA GLU A 93 -21.87 -19.92 11.47
C GLU A 93 -21.56 -18.81 12.50
N ALA A 94 -22.42 -18.54 13.49
CA ALA A 94 -22.11 -17.52 14.50
C ALA A 94 -20.96 -17.95 15.40
N ASP A 95 -20.91 -19.21 15.81
CA ASP A 95 -19.82 -19.80 16.60
C ASP A 95 -18.55 -19.96 15.72
N GLU A 96 -18.72 -20.47 14.50
CA GLU A 96 -17.61 -20.56 13.54
C GLU A 96 -16.95 -19.19 13.29
N MET A 97 -17.75 -18.13 13.20
CA MET A 97 -17.26 -16.75 13.04
C MET A 97 -16.42 -16.32 14.24
N LEU A 98 -16.87 -16.60 15.48
CA LEU A 98 -16.08 -16.26 16.67
C LEU A 98 -14.75 -17.01 16.70
N GLU A 99 -14.75 -18.31 16.38
CA GLU A 99 -13.52 -19.10 16.33
C GLU A 99 -12.56 -18.58 15.24
N PHE A 100 -13.10 -18.24 14.07
CA PHE A 100 -12.34 -17.63 12.99
C PHE A 100 -11.68 -16.31 13.45
N LEU A 101 -12.46 -15.41 14.07
CA LEU A 101 -11.96 -14.12 14.54
C LEU A 101 -10.85 -14.28 15.58
N ARG A 102 -11.02 -15.18 16.56
CA ARG A 102 -10.02 -15.46 17.59
C ARG A 102 -8.70 -15.94 17.01
N ARG A 103 -8.75 -16.77 15.98
CA ARG A 103 -7.57 -17.32 15.32
C ARG A 103 -6.92 -16.34 14.34
N GLU A 104 -7.69 -15.77 13.44
CA GLU A 104 -7.14 -15.07 12.28
C GLU A 104 -6.81 -13.60 12.54
N ILE A 105 -7.52 -12.89 13.41
CA ILE A 105 -7.26 -11.48 13.68
C ILE A 105 -5.84 -11.25 14.19
N PRO A 106 -5.33 -11.97 15.22
CA PRO A 106 -3.95 -11.80 15.68
C PRO A 106 -2.91 -12.19 14.62
N LEU A 107 -3.20 -13.23 13.80
CA LEU A 107 -2.33 -13.66 12.70
C LEU A 107 -2.32 -12.67 11.53
N ALA A 108 -3.40 -11.91 11.36
CA ALA A 108 -3.49 -10.81 10.41
C ALA A 108 -2.81 -9.52 10.92
N GLY A 109 -2.22 -9.52 12.11
CA GLY A 109 -1.57 -8.36 12.70
C GLY A 109 -2.54 -7.29 13.20
N LEU A 110 -3.78 -7.68 13.54
CA LEU A 110 -4.86 -6.78 13.93
C LEU A 110 -5.24 -6.96 15.40
N LYS A 111 -5.80 -5.91 16.01
CA LYS A 111 -6.27 -5.93 17.39
C LYS A 111 -7.67 -6.53 17.48
N PRO A 112 -7.89 -7.55 18.32
CA PRO A 112 -9.20 -8.18 18.50
C PRO A 112 -10.32 -7.24 18.94
N GLU A 113 -9.99 -6.20 19.71
CA GLU A 113 -10.93 -5.20 20.22
C GLU A 113 -11.63 -4.43 19.09
N ALA A 114 -10.93 -4.18 17.98
CA ALA A 114 -11.50 -3.52 16.80
C ALA A 114 -12.55 -4.38 16.07
N PHE A 115 -12.63 -5.66 16.39
CA PHE A 115 -13.55 -6.64 15.80
C PHE A 115 -14.53 -7.19 16.84
N PHE A 116 -14.64 -6.58 18.00
CA PHE A 116 -15.58 -6.93 19.05
C PHE A 116 -15.47 -8.38 19.58
N VAL A 117 -14.31 -9.02 19.46
CA VAL A 117 -14.12 -10.44 19.74
C VAL A 117 -14.61 -10.82 21.13
N ASP A 118 -14.21 -10.07 22.17
CA ASP A 118 -14.61 -10.35 23.55
C ASP A 118 -16.11 -10.08 23.79
N ALA A 119 -16.66 -9.05 23.16
CA ALA A 119 -18.09 -8.75 23.27
C ALA A 119 -18.96 -9.83 22.62
N ILE A 120 -18.56 -10.28 21.40
CA ILE A 120 -19.22 -11.39 20.70
C ILE A 120 -19.13 -12.67 21.53
N ALA A 121 -17.95 -13.00 22.06
CA ALA A 121 -17.74 -14.16 22.89
C ALA A 121 -18.64 -14.17 24.14
N SER A 122 -18.65 -13.04 24.86
CA SER A 122 -19.48 -12.89 26.06
C SER A 122 -21.00 -13.00 25.78
N ASP A 123 -21.43 -12.44 24.63
CA ASP A 123 -22.85 -12.51 24.25
C ASP A 123 -23.27 -13.91 23.78
N LEU A 124 -22.42 -14.59 22.99
CA LEU A 124 -22.67 -16.00 22.61
C LEU A 124 -22.73 -16.91 23.84
N GLU A 125 -21.82 -16.76 24.79
CA GLU A 125 -21.84 -17.54 26.05
C GLU A 125 -23.14 -17.31 26.81
N ARG A 126 -23.67 -16.10 26.91
CA ARG A 126 -24.96 -15.81 27.52
C ARG A 126 -26.12 -16.41 26.75
N VAL A 127 -26.09 -16.40 25.42
CA VAL A 127 -27.13 -17.03 24.60
C VAL A 127 -27.15 -18.52 24.84
N HIS A 128 -25.99 -19.20 24.77
CA HIS A 128 -25.92 -20.65 25.02
C HIS A 128 -26.34 -21.05 26.43
N ALA A 129 -26.07 -20.17 27.42
CA ALA A 129 -26.50 -20.40 28.80
C ALA A 129 -27.94 -19.92 29.09
N GLN A 130 -28.67 -19.39 28.10
CA GLN A 130 -30.01 -18.78 28.23
C GLN A 130 -30.10 -17.70 29.34
N GLN A 131 -29.02 -16.89 29.51
CA GLN A 131 -28.91 -15.87 30.54
C GLN A 131 -29.39 -14.48 30.04
N PHE A 132 -30.59 -14.40 29.50
CA PHE A 132 -31.14 -13.18 28.89
C PHE A 132 -31.56 -12.14 29.94
N ASP A 133 -32.03 -12.53 31.10
CA ASP A 133 -32.45 -11.60 32.16
C ASP A 133 -31.31 -10.81 32.80
N SER A 134 -30.06 -11.25 32.58
CA SER A 134 -28.87 -10.56 33.07
C SER A 134 -28.49 -9.30 32.23
N VAL A 135 -29.21 -9.07 31.12
CA VAL A 135 -28.93 -7.98 30.19
C VAL A 135 -30.09 -6.97 30.21
N GLU A 136 -29.78 -5.70 30.35
CA GLU A 136 -30.79 -4.64 30.24
C GLU A 136 -31.46 -4.69 28.86
N GLY A 137 -32.78 -4.84 28.81
CA GLY A 137 -33.56 -5.02 27.59
C GLY A 137 -33.69 -6.46 27.11
N GLY A 138 -33.23 -7.46 27.92
CA GLY A 138 -33.48 -8.88 27.73
C GLY A 138 -32.97 -9.45 26.42
N ILE A 139 -33.60 -10.52 25.96
CA ILE A 139 -33.22 -11.27 24.76
C ILE A 139 -33.12 -10.38 23.48
N ASN A 140 -34.05 -9.42 23.31
CA ASN A 140 -34.06 -8.58 22.09
C ASN A 140 -32.82 -7.72 21.98
N LYS A 141 -32.40 -7.04 23.04
CA LYS A 141 -31.18 -6.21 23.02
C LYS A 141 -29.90 -7.04 22.91
N LEU A 142 -29.86 -8.20 23.58
CA LEU A 142 -28.69 -9.09 23.51
C LEU A 142 -28.49 -9.61 22.08
N LEU A 143 -29.53 -10.18 21.48
CA LEU A 143 -29.46 -10.72 20.12
C LEU A 143 -29.20 -9.64 19.07
N ALA A 144 -29.82 -8.46 19.20
CA ALA A 144 -29.54 -7.35 18.30
C ALA A 144 -28.07 -6.91 18.38
N ARG A 145 -27.48 -6.82 19.57
CA ARG A 145 -26.08 -6.44 19.76
C ARG A 145 -25.13 -7.50 19.21
N LEU A 146 -25.42 -8.77 19.45
CA LEU A 146 -24.62 -9.89 18.96
C LEU A 146 -24.62 -9.95 17.43
N ASP A 147 -25.77 -9.90 16.81
CA ASP A 147 -25.96 -9.94 15.35
C ASP A 147 -25.27 -8.72 14.69
N TYR A 148 -25.45 -7.54 15.24
CA TYR A 148 -24.81 -6.30 14.77
C TYR A 148 -23.29 -6.37 14.87
N ASN A 149 -22.73 -6.88 15.97
CA ASN A 149 -21.27 -6.97 16.15
C ASN A 149 -20.66 -8.06 15.26
N LEU A 150 -21.32 -9.21 15.09
CA LEU A 150 -20.88 -10.25 14.15
C LEU A 150 -20.84 -9.71 12.72
N THR A 151 -21.91 -9.01 12.29
CA THR A 151 -21.98 -8.39 10.96
C THR A 151 -20.88 -7.35 10.75
N ARG A 152 -20.64 -6.48 11.74
CA ARG A 152 -19.55 -5.49 11.67
C ARG A 152 -18.18 -6.16 11.61
N ALA A 153 -17.94 -7.15 12.45
CA ALA A 153 -16.67 -7.88 12.47
C ALA A 153 -16.40 -8.55 11.12
N TYR A 154 -17.40 -9.22 10.56
CA TYR A 154 -17.34 -9.82 9.22
C TYR A 154 -17.00 -8.78 8.15
N MET A 155 -17.78 -7.72 8.07
CA MET A 155 -17.62 -6.70 7.05
C MET A 155 -16.29 -5.94 7.17
N ARG A 156 -15.86 -5.60 8.39
CA ARG A 156 -14.54 -5.01 8.63
C ARG A 156 -13.42 -5.91 8.16
N PHE A 157 -13.47 -7.20 8.51
CA PHE A 157 -12.43 -8.15 8.15
C PHE A 157 -12.38 -8.36 6.63
N VAL A 158 -13.51 -8.71 6.01
CA VAL A 158 -13.58 -8.99 4.57
C VAL A 158 -13.13 -7.79 3.73
N VAL A 159 -13.69 -6.61 3.98
CA VAL A 159 -13.37 -5.40 3.21
C VAL A 159 -11.93 -4.97 3.46
N GLY A 160 -11.48 -5.00 4.73
CA GLY A 160 -10.12 -4.64 5.10
C GLY A 160 -9.07 -5.58 4.51
N GLN A 161 -9.32 -6.89 4.49
CA GLN A 161 -8.38 -7.85 3.88
C GLN A 161 -8.32 -7.74 2.35
N ARG A 162 -9.40 -7.33 1.70
CA ARG A 162 -9.48 -7.23 0.24
C ARG A 162 -8.95 -5.90 -0.32
N ALA A 163 -9.04 -4.80 0.44
CA ALA A 163 -8.71 -3.46 -0.08
C ALA A 163 -7.92 -2.57 0.90
N GLY A 164 -7.57 -3.09 2.09
CA GLY A 164 -6.93 -2.34 3.17
C GLY A 164 -7.93 -1.68 4.12
N PHE A 165 -7.45 -1.36 5.32
CA PHE A 165 -8.23 -0.71 6.37
C PHE A 165 -8.17 0.81 6.29
N MET A 166 -7.28 1.36 5.45
CA MET A 166 -7.14 2.79 5.19
C MET A 166 -6.99 3.07 3.69
N ASN A 167 -7.33 4.28 3.27
CA ASN A 167 -7.00 4.77 1.93
C ASN A 167 -5.61 5.42 1.93
N PRO A 168 -4.56 4.76 1.38
CA PRO A 168 -3.20 5.28 1.39
C PRO A 168 -3.03 6.49 0.47
N GLU A 169 -3.76 6.57 -0.64
CA GLU A 169 -3.71 7.71 -1.54
C GLU A 169 -4.15 8.99 -0.82
N HIS A 170 -5.28 8.95 -0.13
CA HIS A 170 -5.75 10.08 0.66
C HIS A 170 -4.75 10.42 1.78
N ALA A 171 -4.33 9.43 2.57
CA ALA A 171 -3.48 9.65 3.73
C ALA A 171 -2.11 10.24 3.37
N PHE A 172 -1.43 9.69 2.36
CA PHE A 172 -0.09 10.15 1.99
C PHE A 172 -0.11 11.42 1.15
N ASN A 173 -1.10 11.62 0.28
CA ASN A 173 -1.23 12.83 -0.53
C ASN A 173 -1.76 14.04 0.25
N HIS A 174 -2.16 13.86 1.51
CA HIS A 174 -2.55 14.95 2.44
C HIS A 174 -1.63 15.03 3.66
N LEU A 175 -0.47 14.33 3.64
CA LEU A 175 0.44 14.27 4.77
C LEU A 175 1.28 15.55 4.92
N ASP A 176 1.92 15.99 3.85
CA ASP A 176 2.88 17.09 3.88
C ASP A 176 2.31 18.31 3.14
N ARG A 177 2.12 19.42 3.84
CA ARG A 177 1.80 20.70 3.21
C ARG A 177 2.99 21.22 2.40
N ARG A 178 2.72 21.83 1.25
CA ARG A 178 3.74 22.51 0.46
C ARG A 178 4.22 23.77 1.19
N VAL A 179 5.49 24.11 0.99
CA VAL A 179 6.11 25.29 1.59
C VAL A 179 5.46 26.60 1.12
N ASP A 180 4.83 26.60 -0.06
CA ASP A 180 4.12 27.75 -0.64
C ASP A 180 2.63 27.82 -0.23
N ASP A 181 2.21 26.99 0.70
CA ASP A 181 0.84 26.83 1.23
C ASP A 181 -0.25 26.58 0.16
N LYS A 182 0.14 26.15 -1.05
CA LYS A 182 -0.76 25.84 -2.16
C LYS A 182 -1.10 24.35 -2.22
N GLY A 183 -1.57 23.79 -1.10
CA GLY A 183 -2.01 22.40 -1.01
C GLY A 183 -0.93 21.45 -0.49
N PHE A 184 -1.08 20.16 -0.79
CA PHE A 184 -0.24 19.10 -0.27
C PHE A 184 0.77 18.58 -1.31
N ALA A 185 1.88 18.01 -0.82
CA ALA A 185 2.81 17.29 -1.66
C ALA A 185 2.20 15.93 -2.05
N ARG A 186 2.13 15.63 -3.34
CA ARG A 186 1.77 14.29 -3.80
C ARG A 186 2.90 13.31 -3.47
N LEU A 187 2.59 12.22 -2.76
CA LEU A 187 3.56 11.24 -2.29
C LEU A 187 3.19 9.80 -2.65
N PHE A 188 2.01 9.58 -3.24
CA PHE A 188 1.50 8.26 -3.54
C PHE A 188 0.78 8.25 -4.91
N ASP A 189 1.15 7.28 -5.75
CA ASP A 189 0.61 7.10 -7.10
C ASP A 189 0.67 5.61 -7.50
N TYR A 190 -0.09 4.80 -6.76
CA TYR A 190 -0.34 3.40 -7.10
C TYR A 190 -1.81 3.23 -7.45
N GLU A 191 -2.10 2.36 -8.37
CA GLU A 191 -3.45 1.87 -8.59
C GLU A 191 -3.85 0.97 -7.41
N LEU A 192 -5.01 1.25 -6.83
CA LEU A 192 -5.51 0.57 -5.63
C LEU A 192 -6.72 -0.30 -5.97
N ALA A 193 -6.89 -1.38 -5.23
CA ALA A 193 -8.14 -2.13 -5.27
C ALA A 193 -9.28 -1.28 -4.70
N THR A 194 -10.39 -1.24 -5.42
CA THR A 194 -11.62 -0.59 -4.94
C THR A 194 -12.32 -1.51 -3.94
N PRO A 195 -12.64 -1.03 -2.72
CA PRO A 195 -13.41 -1.81 -1.76
C PRO A 195 -14.81 -2.14 -2.27
N ASP A 196 -15.11 -3.41 -2.49
CA ASP A 196 -16.44 -3.90 -2.86
C ASP A 196 -17.28 -4.21 -1.60
N ARG A 197 -17.90 -3.19 -1.04
CA ARG A 197 -18.70 -3.29 0.18
C ARG A 197 -20.06 -3.90 -0.06
N GLU A 198 -20.70 -3.52 -1.16
CA GLU A 198 -21.99 -4.04 -1.59
C GLU A 198 -21.89 -5.54 -1.89
N GLY A 199 -20.89 -5.96 -2.66
CA GLY A 199 -20.65 -7.38 -2.94
C GLY A 199 -20.33 -8.18 -1.68
N ALA A 200 -19.55 -7.62 -0.75
CA ALA A 200 -19.29 -8.27 0.54
C ALA A 200 -20.56 -8.44 1.37
N MET A 201 -21.45 -7.45 1.40
CA MET A 201 -22.73 -7.52 2.10
C MET A 201 -23.69 -8.53 1.43
N GLN A 202 -23.69 -8.59 0.10
CA GLN A 202 -24.45 -9.59 -0.65
C GLN A 202 -24.00 -11.02 -0.32
N GLN A 203 -22.68 -11.25 -0.24
CA GLN A 203 -22.12 -12.56 0.14
C GLN A 203 -22.51 -12.94 1.59
N LEU A 204 -22.51 -11.98 2.50
CA LEU A 204 -22.95 -12.19 3.87
C LEU A 204 -24.44 -12.56 3.95
N CYS A 205 -25.30 -11.87 3.21
CA CYS A 205 -26.75 -12.07 3.29
C CYS A 205 -27.22 -13.32 2.54
N TYR A 206 -26.63 -13.63 1.38
CA TYR A 206 -27.19 -14.57 0.41
C TYR A 206 -26.19 -15.58 -0.17
N GLY A 207 -24.91 -15.45 0.17
CA GLY A 207 -23.84 -16.27 -0.38
C GLY A 207 -23.26 -17.29 0.62
N ASP A 208 -22.13 -17.88 0.23
CA ASP A 208 -21.27 -18.64 1.14
C ASP A 208 -20.44 -17.68 2.00
N ARG A 209 -21.02 -17.23 3.11
CA ARG A 209 -20.40 -16.21 3.98
C ARG A 209 -19.07 -16.67 4.57
N MET A 210 -18.94 -17.91 5.00
CA MET A 210 -17.72 -18.40 5.61
C MET A 210 -16.62 -18.68 4.59
N GLY A 211 -16.95 -19.23 3.42
CA GLY A 211 -15.99 -19.40 2.31
C GLY A 211 -15.51 -18.05 1.78
N TYR A 212 -16.39 -17.07 1.66
CA TYR A 212 -16.02 -15.72 1.23
C TYR A 212 -15.11 -15.00 2.25
N LEU A 213 -15.37 -15.18 3.56
CA LEU A 213 -14.56 -14.68 4.65
C LEU A 213 -13.14 -15.27 4.60
N GLN A 214 -13.04 -16.60 4.51
CA GLN A 214 -11.76 -17.33 4.44
C GLN A 214 -10.95 -16.95 3.19
N GLY A 215 -11.61 -16.73 2.05
CA GLY A 215 -11.00 -16.29 0.80
C GLY A 215 -10.68 -14.80 0.71
N SER A 216 -10.89 -14.01 1.76
CA SER A 216 -10.68 -12.55 1.72
C SER A 216 -9.20 -12.14 1.85
N GLU A 217 -8.39 -12.95 2.50
CA GLU A 217 -7.00 -12.65 2.83
C GLU A 217 -6.11 -12.54 1.57
N PRO A 218 -5.10 -11.64 1.56
CA PRO A 218 -4.13 -11.56 0.46
C PRO A 218 -3.35 -12.87 0.29
N GLN A 219 -3.38 -13.43 -0.93
CA GLN A 219 -2.67 -14.68 -1.26
C GLN A 219 -1.25 -14.43 -1.82
N THR A 220 -0.74 -13.19 -1.73
CA THR A 220 0.62 -12.87 -2.21
C THR A 220 1.68 -13.49 -1.31
N ASP A 221 2.78 -13.97 -1.90
CA ASP A 221 3.91 -14.54 -1.16
C ASP A 221 4.43 -13.60 -0.07
N LEU A 222 4.45 -12.30 -0.35
CA LEU A 222 4.90 -11.28 0.59
C LEU A 222 4.00 -11.20 1.83
N TYR A 223 2.68 -11.19 1.66
CA TYR A 223 1.75 -11.19 2.79
C TYR A 223 1.88 -12.46 3.63
N GLN A 224 1.94 -13.61 2.96
CA GLN A 224 2.11 -14.90 3.65
C GLN A 224 3.47 -14.99 4.37
N HIS A 225 4.50 -14.35 3.82
CA HIS A 225 5.80 -14.26 4.48
C HIS A 225 5.71 -13.42 5.77
N TYR A 226 5.04 -12.26 5.74
CA TYR A 226 4.80 -11.46 6.94
C TYR A 226 3.96 -12.21 7.98
N LYS A 227 2.91 -12.91 7.57
CA LYS A 227 2.05 -13.70 8.47
C LYS A 227 2.85 -14.76 9.22
N ARG A 228 3.70 -15.51 8.51
CA ARG A 228 4.61 -16.48 9.13
C ARG A 228 5.61 -15.82 10.08
N ALA A 229 6.24 -14.73 9.67
CA ALA A 229 7.19 -14.00 10.50
C ALA A 229 6.52 -13.46 11.78
N LEU A 230 5.29 -12.92 11.67
CA LEU A 230 4.51 -12.42 12.80
C LEU A 230 4.19 -13.51 13.82
N ALA A 231 3.84 -14.72 13.34
CA ALA A 231 3.54 -15.87 14.21
C ALA A 231 4.78 -16.34 15.01
N LEU A 232 5.99 -16.14 14.46
CA LEU A 232 7.25 -16.60 15.08
C LEU A 232 7.94 -15.53 15.93
N THR A 233 7.54 -14.26 15.82
CA THR A 233 8.22 -13.13 16.45
C THR A 233 7.58 -12.81 17.80
N ALA A 234 8.37 -12.80 18.87
CA ALA A 234 7.94 -12.40 20.22
C ALA A 234 8.16 -10.90 20.49
N ASP A 235 9.11 -10.25 19.79
CA ASP A 235 9.43 -8.84 19.96
C ASP A 235 8.27 -7.94 19.48
N SER A 236 7.75 -7.12 20.40
CA SER A 236 6.56 -6.28 20.13
C SER A 236 6.81 -5.21 19.06
N ALA A 237 8.03 -4.65 18.98
CA ALA A 237 8.35 -3.64 17.98
C ALA A 237 8.46 -4.24 16.58
N GLN A 238 9.02 -5.45 16.47
CA GLN A 238 9.04 -6.18 15.20
C GLN A 238 7.64 -6.65 14.80
N ARG A 239 6.84 -7.15 15.75
CA ARG A 239 5.43 -7.51 15.51
C ARG A 239 4.66 -6.33 14.94
N HIS A 240 4.78 -5.17 15.57
CA HIS A 240 4.14 -3.94 15.09
C HIS A 240 4.58 -3.57 13.68
N LYS A 241 5.88 -3.62 13.36
CA LYS A 241 6.39 -3.38 12.00
C LYS A 241 5.82 -4.37 10.99
N LEU A 242 5.79 -5.67 11.33
CA LEU A 242 5.20 -6.69 10.46
C LEU A 242 3.72 -6.40 10.18
N ALA A 243 2.94 -6.10 11.21
CA ALA A 243 1.52 -5.78 11.10
C ALA A 243 1.25 -4.55 10.21
N VAL A 244 2.03 -3.48 10.38
CA VAL A 244 1.97 -2.28 9.52
C VAL A 244 2.30 -2.62 8.06
N ASN A 245 3.27 -3.48 7.82
CA ASN A 245 3.65 -3.87 6.45
C ASN A 245 2.66 -4.86 5.83
N MET A 246 1.94 -5.65 6.64
CA MET A 246 0.80 -6.45 6.18
C MET A 246 -0.33 -5.58 5.66
N GLU A 247 -0.60 -4.42 6.29
CA GLU A 247 -1.58 -3.46 5.76
C GLU A 247 -1.20 -3.00 4.35
N ARG A 248 0.08 -2.72 4.09
CA ARG A 248 0.55 -2.34 2.75
C ARG A 248 0.29 -3.41 1.68
N CYS A 249 0.31 -4.68 2.07
CA CYS A 249 -0.05 -5.77 1.15
C CYS A 249 -1.56 -5.83 0.85
N ARG A 250 -2.41 -5.37 1.78
CA ARG A 250 -3.87 -5.35 1.59
C ARG A 250 -4.34 -4.32 0.57
N TRP A 251 -3.55 -3.28 0.31
CA TRP A 251 -3.89 -2.27 -0.69
C TRP A 251 -3.95 -2.83 -2.12
N ARG A 252 -3.55 -4.09 -2.31
CA ARG A 252 -3.61 -4.82 -3.58
C ARG A 252 -2.92 -4.07 -4.72
N MET A 253 -1.91 -3.29 -4.40
CA MET A 253 -1.05 -2.66 -5.40
C MET A 253 -0.44 -3.74 -6.30
N GLU A 254 -0.17 -3.41 -7.57
CA GLU A 254 0.56 -4.31 -8.43
C GLU A 254 1.84 -4.80 -7.74
N SER A 255 1.94 -6.11 -7.58
CA SER A 255 2.95 -6.71 -6.72
C SER A 255 4.29 -6.85 -7.45
N ALA A 256 5.36 -6.49 -6.73
CA ALA A 256 6.73 -6.83 -7.16
C ALA A 256 7.01 -8.35 -7.16
N SER A 257 6.05 -9.18 -6.78
CA SER A 257 6.18 -10.65 -6.72
C SER A 257 5.90 -11.36 -8.05
N SER A 258 5.40 -10.66 -9.09
CA SER A 258 5.26 -11.26 -10.43
C SER A 258 6.64 -11.68 -10.97
N GLY A 259 6.72 -12.88 -11.52
CA GLY A 259 7.97 -13.41 -12.10
C GLY A 259 8.55 -12.52 -13.20
N GLY A 260 9.86 -12.63 -13.44
CA GLY A 260 10.58 -11.88 -14.46
C GLY A 260 11.37 -10.67 -13.93
N PRO A 261 12.10 -9.99 -14.84
CA PRO A 261 13.00 -8.90 -14.49
C PRO A 261 12.24 -7.70 -13.92
N ARG A 262 12.65 -7.18 -12.76
CA ARG A 262 12.06 -6.01 -12.11
C ARG A 262 13.06 -5.29 -11.23
N VAL A 263 12.80 -4.02 -10.99
CA VAL A 263 13.58 -3.15 -10.09
C VAL A 263 12.70 -2.74 -8.91
N ILE A 264 13.18 -2.97 -7.70
CA ILE A 264 12.50 -2.62 -6.46
C ILE A 264 13.38 -1.61 -5.73
N VAL A 265 12.84 -0.44 -5.43
CA VAL A 265 13.49 0.57 -4.57
C VAL A 265 12.71 0.65 -3.27
N ASN A 266 13.25 0.09 -2.19
CA ASN A 266 12.66 0.25 -0.86
C ASN A 266 13.26 1.48 -0.17
N LEU A 267 12.45 2.51 -0.01
CA LEU A 267 12.89 3.79 0.55
C LEU A 267 13.28 3.67 2.03
N ALA A 268 12.57 2.86 2.83
CA ALA A 268 12.95 2.64 4.23
C ALA A 268 14.32 1.96 4.36
N ALA A 269 14.60 0.99 3.48
CA ALA A 269 15.90 0.32 3.39
C ALA A 269 16.99 1.20 2.79
N GLN A 270 16.61 2.21 2.02
CA GLN A 270 17.52 2.97 1.16
C GLN A 270 18.35 2.04 0.24
N GLN A 271 17.67 1.03 -0.30
CA GLN A 271 18.26 0.01 -1.16
C GLN A 271 17.45 -0.17 -2.45
N LEU A 272 18.15 -0.62 -3.47
CA LEU A 272 17.58 -1.07 -4.74
C LEU A 272 17.97 -2.52 -4.95
N TRP A 273 16.98 -3.33 -5.32
CA TRP A 273 17.15 -4.69 -5.81
C TRP A 273 16.67 -4.76 -7.26
N ALA A 274 17.50 -5.26 -8.14
CA ALA A 274 17.12 -5.64 -9.49
C ALA A 274 17.19 -7.17 -9.58
N VAL A 275 16.04 -7.80 -9.73
CA VAL A 275 15.85 -9.26 -9.56
C VAL A 275 15.09 -9.88 -10.72
N GLY A 276 15.12 -11.22 -10.81
CA GLY A 276 14.37 -11.98 -11.83
C GLY A 276 15.14 -12.20 -13.12
N ARG A 277 16.47 -12.13 -13.07
CA ARG A 277 17.42 -12.60 -14.08
C ARG A 277 18.36 -13.63 -13.46
N ASP A 278 19.34 -14.12 -14.23
CA ASP A 278 20.30 -15.12 -13.78
C ASP A 278 21.13 -14.69 -12.56
N SER A 279 21.33 -13.38 -12.41
CA SER A 279 21.99 -12.80 -11.23
C SER A 279 21.24 -11.58 -10.72
N ASP A 280 20.94 -11.57 -9.43
CA ASP A 280 20.35 -10.44 -8.76
C ASP A 280 21.40 -9.35 -8.51
N LEU A 281 20.95 -8.09 -8.60
CA LEU A 281 21.80 -6.93 -8.31
C LEU A 281 21.24 -6.17 -7.12
N THR A 282 22.05 -6.03 -6.08
CA THR A 282 21.73 -5.22 -4.89
C THR A 282 22.66 -4.02 -4.80
N MET A 283 22.11 -2.85 -4.45
CA MET A 283 22.88 -1.63 -4.25
C MET A 283 22.24 -0.65 -3.28
N ARG A 284 23.08 0.19 -2.68
CA ARG A 284 22.63 1.33 -1.88
C ARG A 284 22.03 2.43 -2.76
N THR A 285 21.06 3.18 -2.20
CA THR A 285 20.46 4.35 -2.85
C THR A 285 20.51 5.57 -1.92
N CYS A 286 20.56 6.78 -2.52
CA CYS A 286 20.20 8.00 -1.81
C CYS A 286 18.82 8.44 -2.28
N ILE A 287 17.97 8.81 -1.35
CA ILE A 287 16.56 9.15 -1.57
C ILE A 287 16.25 10.59 -1.13
N GLY A 288 15.03 11.04 -1.32
CA GLY A 288 14.58 12.36 -0.91
C GLY A 288 14.74 12.60 0.58
N THR A 289 14.97 13.86 0.96
CA THR A 289 14.95 14.27 2.37
C THR A 289 13.54 14.13 2.96
N THR A 290 13.39 14.29 4.28
CA THR A 290 12.07 14.32 4.92
C THR A 290 11.19 15.50 4.50
N ARG A 291 11.78 16.56 3.91
CA ARG A 291 11.05 17.70 3.34
C ARG A 291 10.73 17.55 1.86
N THR A 292 11.48 16.72 1.16
CA THR A 292 11.34 16.46 -0.28
C THR A 292 11.32 14.96 -0.53
N LYS A 293 10.36 14.28 0.13
CA LYS A 293 10.26 12.82 0.12
C LYS A 293 10.18 12.27 -1.31
N THR A 294 10.80 11.12 -1.53
CA THR A 294 10.60 10.35 -2.75
C THR A 294 9.18 9.76 -2.73
N PRO A 295 8.36 9.96 -3.77
CA PRO A 295 7.01 9.40 -3.82
C PRO A 295 7.01 7.88 -4.00
N LEU A 296 5.94 7.25 -3.55
CA LEU A 296 5.64 5.84 -3.78
C LEU A 296 4.90 5.70 -5.11
N LEU A 297 5.43 4.88 -6.01
CA LEU A 297 4.85 4.70 -7.34
C LEU A 297 5.27 3.37 -7.99
N HIS A 298 4.47 2.92 -8.94
CA HIS A 298 4.78 1.86 -9.89
C HIS A 298 4.91 2.46 -11.29
N SER A 299 5.87 1.97 -12.07
CA SER A 299 6.08 2.36 -13.47
C SER A 299 6.94 1.33 -14.20
N ARG A 300 7.44 1.68 -15.40
CA ARG A 300 8.34 0.84 -16.19
C ARG A 300 9.51 1.66 -16.71
N ILE A 301 10.73 1.16 -16.51
CA ILE A 301 11.94 1.79 -17.09
C ILE A 301 11.91 1.54 -18.60
N THR A 302 11.85 2.62 -19.38
CA THR A 302 11.67 2.59 -20.83
C THR A 302 12.93 2.95 -21.61
N TYR A 303 13.80 3.77 -21.03
CA TYR A 303 15.09 4.12 -21.68
C TYR A 303 16.11 4.66 -20.68
N LEU A 304 17.36 4.65 -21.11
CA LEU A 304 18.51 5.23 -20.44
C LEU A 304 19.01 6.45 -21.22
N GLN A 305 19.49 7.43 -20.51
CA GLN A 305 20.11 8.64 -21.06
C GLN A 305 21.53 8.78 -20.50
N VAL A 306 22.53 8.75 -21.37
CA VAL A 306 23.95 8.77 -20.98
C VAL A 306 24.51 10.20 -21.15
N ASN A 307 25.32 10.63 -20.21
CA ASN A 307 25.84 12.00 -20.09
C ASN A 307 24.78 13.08 -20.30
N PRO A 308 23.66 13.03 -19.57
CA PRO A 308 22.57 13.98 -19.74
C PRO A 308 22.99 15.37 -19.29
N ASP A 309 22.45 16.40 -19.94
CA ASP A 309 22.33 17.68 -19.29
C ASP A 309 21.24 17.63 -18.23
N TRP A 310 21.48 18.19 -17.07
CA TRP A 310 20.49 18.29 -16.03
C TRP A 310 19.69 19.58 -16.17
N ILE A 311 18.42 19.48 -16.50
CA ILE A 311 17.50 20.62 -16.45
C ILE A 311 17.05 20.79 -15.00
N ILE A 312 17.45 21.88 -14.39
CA ILE A 312 17.16 22.18 -12.98
C ILE A 312 15.68 22.51 -12.83
N THR A 313 15.03 21.89 -11.87
CA THR A 313 13.60 22.09 -11.63
C THR A 313 13.31 23.49 -11.10
N PRO A 314 12.11 24.07 -11.37
CA PRO A 314 11.74 25.40 -10.90
C PRO A 314 11.90 25.60 -9.39
N ASN A 315 11.61 24.55 -8.61
CA ASN A 315 11.72 24.60 -7.14
C ASN A 315 13.20 24.78 -6.69
N ILE A 316 14.13 24.04 -7.29
CA ILE A 316 15.57 24.18 -7.01
C ILE A 316 16.08 25.54 -7.50
N ILE A 317 15.63 25.99 -8.68
CA ILE A 317 15.99 27.34 -9.18
C ILE A 317 15.55 28.41 -8.16
N LYS A 318 14.30 28.36 -7.71
CA LYS A 318 13.73 29.34 -6.76
C LYS A 318 14.44 29.35 -5.42
N ASN A 319 14.73 28.17 -4.86
CA ASN A 319 15.21 28.06 -3.47
C ASN A 319 16.74 28.05 -3.34
N GLU A 320 17.48 27.69 -4.40
CA GLU A 320 18.93 27.51 -4.31
C GLU A 320 19.67 28.39 -5.33
N VAL A 321 19.32 28.27 -6.64
CA VAL A 321 20.11 28.90 -7.71
C VAL A 321 19.86 30.41 -7.83
N SER A 322 18.62 30.85 -7.59
CA SER A 322 18.26 32.28 -7.79
C SER A 322 19.00 33.25 -6.88
N SER A 323 19.48 32.80 -5.71
CA SER A 323 20.30 33.62 -4.81
C SER A 323 21.70 33.92 -5.38
N HIS A 324 22.16 33.19 -6.40
CA HIS A 324 23.41 33.35 -7.10
C HIS A 324 23.26 34.03 -8.46
N ALA A 325 22.08 34.61 -8.76
CA ALA A 325 21.89 35.38 -9.98
C ALA A 325 22.87 36.54 -10.04
N GLY A 326 23.47 36.79 -11.20
CA GLY A 326 24.56 37.78 -11.41
C GLY A 326 25.98 37.24 -11.12
N ASP A 327 26.15 36.11 -10.43
CA ASP A 327 27.45 35.52 -10.12
C ASP A 327 27.90 34.55 -11.24
N SER A 328 28.58 35.12 -12.27
CA SER A 328 29.12 34.33 -13.39
C SER A 328 30.13 33.27 -12.94
N ALA A 329 30.88 33.49 -11.84
CA ALA A 329 31.84 32.52 -11.33
C ALA A 329 31.16 31.31 -10.74
N TYR A 330 30.04 31.50 -10.03
CA TYR A 330 29.18 30.42 -9.55
C TYR A 330 28.67 29.56 -10.72
N PHE A 331 28.10 30.19 -11.76
CA PHE A 331 27.57 29.48 -12.91
C PHE A 331 28.66 28.71 -13.68
N ALA A 332 29.83 29.32 -13.88
CA ALA A 332 30.97 28.68 -14.55
C ALA A 332 31.47 27.46 -13.73
N ARG A 333 31.69 27.63 -12.42
CA ARG A 333 32.12 26.53 -11.51
C ARG A 333 31.18 25.35 -11.51
N HIS A 334 29.85 25.58 -11.53
CA HIS A 334 28.84 24.54 -11.58
C HIS A 334 28.53 24.09 -13.00
N ARG A 335 29.12 24.70 -14.03
CA ARG A 335 28.84 24.43 -15.44
C ARG A 335 27.36 24.64 -15.79
N TYR A 336 26.74 25.64 -15.13
CA TYR A 336 25.36 26.02 -15.38
C TYR A 336 25.26 26.93 -16.61
N TYR A 337 24.17 26.81 -17.35
CA TYR A 337 23.78 27.69 -18.42
C TYR A 337 22.34 28.14 -18.25
N ILE A 338 22.01 29.31 -18.77
CA ILE A 338 20.66 29.89 -18.67
C ILE A 338 20.12 30.07 -20.09
N ILE A 339 18.90 29.65 -20.33
CA ILE A 339 18.20 29.80 -21.60
C ILE A 339 16.90 30.56 -21.34
N ASP A 340 16.65 31.61 -22.13
CA ASP A 340 15.33 32.24 -22.22
C ASP A 340 14.36 31.27 -22.93
N LYS A 341 13.23 30.98 -22.30
CA LYS A 341 12.25 30.03 -22.86
C LYS A 341 11.51 30.56 -24.07
N THR A 342 11.43 31.89 -24.21
CA THR A 342 10.71 32.55 -25.28
C THR A 342 11.55 32.64 -26.55
N THR A 343 12.82 33.10 -26.41
CA THR A 343 13.72 33.31 -27.55
C THR A 343 14.62 32.10 -27.83
N SER A 344 14.76 31.19 -26.87
CA SER A 344 15.74 30.10 -26.86
C SER A 344 17.20 30.54 -26.82
N ASP A 345 17.47 31.81 -26.54
CA ASP A 345 18.83 32.35 -26.43
C ASP A 345 19.49 31.92 -25.12
N THR A 346 20.82 31.69 -25.21
CA THR A 346 21.65 31.51 -24.03
C THR A 346 21.99 32.87 -23.44
N LEU A 347 21.61 33.10 -22.17
CA LEU A 347 21.84 34.37 -21.49
C LEU A 347 23.19 34.37 -20.74
N ASN A 348 23.77 35.55 -20.63
CA ASN A 348 24.94 35.77 -19.78
C ASN A 348 24.49 35.78 -18.30
N PRO A 349 25.00 34.89 -17.43
CA PRO A 349 24.63 34.86 -16.02
C PRO A 349 24.82 36.20 -15.29
N ALA A 350 25.81 37.03 -15.71
CA ALA A 350 26.08 38.34 -15.10
C ALA A 350 24.92 39.33 -15.23
N THR A 351 24.05 39.15 -16.23
CA THR A 351 22.97 40.11 -16.56
C THR A 351 21.59 39.65 -16.05
N VAL A 352 21.50 38.46 -15.45
CA VAL A 352 20.23 37.89 -14.99
C VAL A 352 20.00 38.23 -13.51
N SER A 353 18.81 38.76 -13.20
CA SER A 353 18.42 39.08 -11.83
C SER A 353 17.80 37.91 -11.10
N PRO A 354 17.77 37.91 -9.74
CA PRO A 354 17.06 36.89 -8.96
C PRO A 354 15.57 36.77 -9.30
N ASP A 355 14.90 37.88 -9.59
CA ASP A 355 13.48 37.91 -9.92
C ASP A 355 13.21 37.30 -11.30
N GLN A 356 14.06 37.57 -12.28
CA GLN A 356 13.98 36.88 -13.58
C GLN A 356 14.14 35.37 -13.44
N MET A 357 15.04 34.89 -12.56
CA MET A 357 15.17 33.45 -12.29
C MET A 357 13.94 32.86 -11.65
N ARG A 358 13.29 33.59 -10.73
CA ARG A 358 12.08 33.12 -10.03
C ARG A 358 10.82 33.21 -10.87
N SER A 359 10.79 34.04 -11.90
CA SER A 359 9.61 34.28 -12.77
C SER A 359 9.14 33.03 -13.52
N GLY A 360 10.03 32.04 -13.70
CA GLY A 360 9.75 30.85 -14.48
C GLY A 360 9.92 31.02 -15.99
N SER A 361 10.30 32.22 -16.48
CA SER A 361 10.61 32.49 -17.90
C SER A 361 11.93 31.88 -18.36
N LEU A 362 12.82 31.57 -17.42
CA LEU A 362 14.14 31.03 -17.71
C LEU A 362 14.21 29.53 -17.48
N ARG A 363 15.07 28.86 -18.24
CA ARG A 363 15.51 27.49 -18.00
C ARG A 363 16.96 27.52 -17.56
N VAL A 364 17.28 26.89 -16.45
CA VAL A 364 18.67 26.69 -16.02
C VAL A 364 19.02 25.22 -16.23
N GLY A 365 20.16 24.96 -16.85
CA GLY A 365 20.67 23.62 -17.05
C GLY A 365 22.12 23.48 -16.57
N GLN A 366 22.49 22.25 -16.22
CA GLN A 366 23.88 21.87 -15.97
C GLN A 366 24.39 20.99 -17.11
N GLN A 367 25.52 21.32 -17.67
CA GLN A 367 26.12 20.54 -18.76
C GLN A 367 26.49 19.14 -18.31
N GLY A 368 26.24 18.14 -19.17
CA GLY A 368 26.63 16.75 -18.94
C GLY A 368 28.14 16.56 -18.80
N GLY A 369 28.56 15.48 -18.17
CA GLY A 369 29.97 15.14 -17.98
C GLY A 369 30.44 15.21 -16.53
N VAL A 370 31.76 15.41 -16.30
CA VAL A 370 32.35 15.42 -14.96
C VAL A 370 31.69 16.48 -14.08
N GLY A 371 31.33 16.13 -12.84
CA GLY A 371 30.71 17.05 -11.88
C GLY A 371 29.22 17.30 -12.10
N ASN A 372 28.58 16.69 -13.10
CA ASN A 372 27.11 16.78 -13.25
C ASN A 372 26.40 16.12 -12.08
N SER A 373 25.38 16.76 -11.55
CA SER A 373 24.61 16.27 -10.40
C SER A 373 23.87 14.96 -10.68
N LEU A 374 23.49 14.71 -11.95
CA LEU A 374 22.90 13.44 -12.39
C LEU A 374 23.94 12.33 -12.64
N GLY A 375 25.24 12.63 -12.45
CA GLY A 375 26.30 11.70 -12.81
C GLY A 375 26.37 11.45 -14.32
N ARG A 376 26.57 10.19 -14.70
CA ARG A 376 26.82 9.80 -16.10
C ARG A 376 25.63 9.14 -16.80
N ILE A 377 24.61 8.73 -16.04
CA ILE A 377 23.46 8.01 -16.60
C ILE A 377 22.19 8.27 -15.79
N VAL A 378 21.08 8.36 -16.50
CA VAL A 378 19.72 8.47 -15.94
C VAL A 378 18.87 7.36 -16.53
N PHE A 379 18.03 6.75 -15.67
CA PHE A 379 17.05 5.73 -16.02
C PHE A 379 15.67 6.36 -15.97
N ARG A 380 14.99 6.39 -17.09
CA ARG A 380 13.71 7.08 -17.28
C ARG A 380 12.53 6.12 -17.26
N PHE A 381 11.52 6.52 -16.52
CA PHE A 381 10.21 5.86 -16.46
C PHE A 381 9.10 6.91 -16.37
N PRO A 382 7.95 6.72 -17.03
CA PRO A 382 6.81 7.62 -16.94
C PRO A 382 6.30 7.76 -15.51
N ASN A 383 6.08 8.98 -15.03
CA ASN A 383 5.44 9.24 -13.73
C ASN A 383 5.02 10.72 -13.63
N ASN A 384 4.14 11.02 -12.68
CA ASN A 384 3.57 12.35 -12.45
C ASN A 384 4.42 13.27 -11.55
N PHE A 385 5.62 12.81 -11.12
CA PHE A 385 6.45 13.48 -10.11
C PHE A 385 7.76 14.03 -10.67
N SER A 386 8.07 13.75 -11.92
CA SER A 386 9.38 14.05 -12.53
C SER A 386 10.56 13.40 -11.77
N VAL A 387 10.32 12.22 -11.18
CA VAL A 387 11.31 11.40 -10.47
C VAL A 387 11.94 10.39 -11.42
N TYR A 388 13.20 10.10 -11.23
CA TYR A 388 13.95 9.09 -11.99
C TYR A 388 15.09 8.51 -11.15
N LEU A 389 15.65 7.37 -11.59
CA LEU A 389 16.91 6.86 -11.04
C LEU A 389 18.08 7.50 -11.79
N HIS A 390 19.17 7.82 -11.09
CA HIS A 390 20.35 8.40 -11.73
C HIS A 390 21.65 8.10 -10.96
N ASP A 391 22.74 8.22 -11.67
CA ASP A 391 24.09 8.26 -11.10
C ASP A 391 24.33 9.55 -10.28
N THR A 392 25.48 9.71 -9.71
CA THR A 392 25.86 10.92 -8.96
C THR A 392 27.37 11.18 -9.05
N SER A 393 27.75 12.45 -9.04
CA SER A 393 29.16 12.87 -8.84
C SER A 393 29.62 12.69 -7.39
N ASN A 394 28.69 12.67 -6.42
CA ASN A 394 28.99 12.47 -5.00
C ASN A 394 28.85 10.98 -4.61
N ARG A 395 29.81 10.17 -4.95
CA ARG A 395 29.82 8.73 -4.65
C ARG A 395 30.07 8.41 -3.18
N GLY A 396 30.73 9.33 -2.44
CA GLY A 396 30.95 9.18 -1.01
C GLY A 396 29.66 9.13 -0.19
N ALA A 397 28.58 9.69 -0.71
CA ALA A 397 27.26 9.64 -0.06
C ALA A 397 26.74 8.20 0.22
N PHE A 398 27.15 7.23 -0.60
CA PHE A 398 26.74 5.82 -0.40
C PHE A 398 27.44 5.12 0.77
N GLN A 399 28.50 5.71 1.34
CA GLN A 399 29.19 5.16 2.51
C GLN A 399 28.44 5.49 3.81
N SER A 400 27.61 6.55 3.80
CA SER A 400 26.81 6.94 4.95
C SER A 400 25.62 6.01 5.15
N ASP A 401 25.21 5.81 6.40
CA ASP A 401 23.96 5.12 6.74
C ASP A 401 22.74 6.04 6.56
N HIS A 402 22.94 7.38 6.68
CA HIS A 402 21.92 8.37 6.40
C HIS A 402 22.04 8.86 4.95
N ARG A 403 21.16 8.37 4.08
CA ARG A 403 21.19 8.68 2.65
C ARG A 403 19.93 9.41 2.15
N THR A 404 19.24 10.13 3.04
CA THR A 404 18.12 11.02 2.71
C THR A 404 18.64 12.40 2.26
N LEU A 405 19.14 12.47 1.03
CA LEU A 405 19.96 13.60 0.56
C LEU A 405 19.45 14.27 -0.73
N SER A 406 18.43 13.72 -1.39
CA SER A 406 17.98 14.21 -2.70
C SER A 406 16.73 15.09 -2.58
N HIS A 407 16.34 15.71 -3.70
CA HIS A 407 15.09 16.45 -3.85
C HIS A 407 13.93 15.58 -4.35
N GLY A 408 14.00 14.26 -4.12
CA GLY A 408 12.97 13.29 -4.50
C GLY A 408 13.44 12.23 -5.50
N CYS A 409 14.38 12.52 -6.38
CA CYS A 409 14.99 11.52 -7.27
C CYS A 409 15.86 10.53 -6.50
N VAL A 410 16.08 9.34 -7.06
CA VAL A 410 16.84 8.25 -6.42
C VAL A 410 18.22 8.14 -7.05
N ARG A 411 19.28 8.38 -6.26
CA ARG A 411 20.67 8.13 -6.68
C ARG A 411 21.01 6.66 -6.48
N VAL A 412 21.67 6.05 -7.46
CA VAL A 412 22.02 4.62 -7.45
C VAL A 412 23.53 4.43 -7.39
N GLN A 413 23.97 3.47 -6.56
CA GLN A 413 25.40 3.23 -6.30
C GLN A 413 26.13 2.57 -7.47
N LYS A 414 25.45 1.63 -8.17
CA LYS A 414 26.03 0.81 -9.25
C LYS A 414 25.29 1.06 -10.57
N PRO A 415 25.41 2.27 -11.16
CA PRO A 415 24.59 2.65 -12.31
C PRO A 415 24.95 1.90 -13.59
N PHE A 416 26.21 1.52 -13.82
CA PHE A 416 26.61 0.74 -14.98
C PHE A 416 26.06 -0.69 -14.89
N GLU A 417 26.17 -1.32 -13.74
CA GLU A 417 25.64 -2.67 -13.48
C GLU A 417 24.12 -2.70 -13.64
N LEU A 418 23.43 -1.64 -13.21
CA LEU A 418 21.98 -1.51 -13.45
C LEU A 418 21.67 -1.38 -14.94
N ALA A 419 22.48 -0.65 -15.71
CA ALA A 419 22.31 -0.60 -17.15
C ALA A 419 22.49 -1.98 -17.82
N CYS A 420 23.50 -2.75 -17.39
CA CYS A 420 23.71 -4.13 -17.86
C CYS A 420 22.53 -5.06 -17.50
N PHE A 421 21.98 -4.93 -16.28
CA PHE A 421 20.79 -5.69 -15.88
C PHE A 421 19.57 -5.40 -16.77
N LEU A 422 19.35 -4.11 -17.10
CA LEU A 422 18.23 -3.68 -17.93
C LEU A 422 18.41 -4.07 -19.42
N LEU A 423 19.64 -4.23 -19.87
CA LEU A 423 20.03 -4.46 -21.26
C LEU A 423 20.96 -5.71 -21.36
N PRO A 424 20.44 -6.92 -21.11
CA PRO A 424 21.28 -8.13 -21.01
C PRO A 424 21.91 -8.54 -22.33
N ASP A 425 21.27 -8.23 -23.47
CA ASP A 425 21.64 -8.71 -24.80
C ASP A 425 22.55 -7.74 -25.58
N LEU A 426 23.21 -6.80 -24.88
CA LEU A 426 24.12 -5.86 -25.52
C LEU A 426 25.41 -6.56 -25.98
N ASP A 427 25.81 -6.30 -27.22
CA ASP A 427 27.13 -6.72 -27.71
C ASP A 427 28.27 -6.00 -26.97
N ALA A 428 29.45 -6.60 -27.00
CA ALA A 428 30.61 -6.12 -26.27
C ALA A 428 31.07 -4.70 -26.70
N TRP A 429 30.87 -4.31 -27.96
CA TRP A 429 31.19 -2.97 -28.43
C TRP A 429 30.16 -1.95 -27.91
N THR A 430 28.89 -2.28 -27.92
CA THR A 430 27.86 -1.39 -27.34
C THR A 430 28.06 -1.22 -25.84
N LEU A 431 28.44 -2.25 -25.10
CA LEU A 431 28.84 -2.13 -23.70
C LEU A 431 30.04 -1.19 -23.52
N ASP A 432 31.05 -1.27 -24.40
CA ASP A 432 32.17 -0.32 -24.34
C ASP A 432 31.78 1.10 -24.74
N ARG A 433 30.79 1.29 -25.62
CA ARG A 433 30.24 2.64 -25.90
C ARG A 433 29.60 3.24 -24.65
N PHE A 434 28.87 2.47 -23.84
CA PHE A 434 28.38 2.90 -22.53
C PHE A 434 29.55 3.24 -21.61
N ARG A 435 30.52 2.32 -21.45
CA ARG A 435 31.68 2.53 -20.57
C ARG A 435 32.42 3.80 -20.91
N ILE A 436 32.82 3.98 -22.16
CA ILE A 436 33.54 5.14 -22.64
C ILE A 436 32.73 6.43 -22.41
N SER A 437 31.43 6.39 -22.70
CA SER A 437 30.54 7.53 -22.46
C SER A 437 30.37 7.86 -20.98
N MET A 438 30.53 6.87 -20.09
CA MET A 438 30.47 7.04 -18.64
C MET A 438 31.85 7.32 -18.01
N ASP A 439 32.92 7.52 -18.80
CA ASP A 439 34.32 7.60 -18.37
C ASP A 439 34.83 6.37 -17.63
N LEU A 440 34.28 5.19 -17.95
CA LEU A 440 34.79 3.90 -17.49
C LEU A 440 35.76 3.31 -18.50
N PRO A 441 36.76 2.50 -18.07
CA PRO A 441 37.69 1.86 -18.95
C PRO A 441 36.99 0.83 -19.86
N PRO A 442 37.26 0.80 -21.19
CA PRO A 442 36.72 -0.18 -22.09
C PRO A 442 37.32 -1.56 -21.84
N GLN A 443 36.56 -2.60 -22.15
CA GLN A 443 36.97 -4.00 -21.98
C GLN A 443 37.45 -4.65 -23.28
N THR A 444 36.96 -4.17 -24.43
CA THR A 444 37.36 -4.72 -25.73
C THR A 444 38.62 -4.06 -26.30
N GLN A 445 39.27 -4.75 -27.24
CA GLN A 445 40.39 -4.14 -27.99
C GLN A 445 39.91 -2.97 -28.85
N GLN A 446 38.69 -3.06 -29.40
CA GLN A 446 38.04 -2.01 -30.17
C GLN A 446 37.88 -0.73 -29.33
N GLY A 447 37.39 -0.85 -28.09
CA GLY A 447 37.22 0.27 -27.16
C GLY A 447 38.56 0.93 -26.77
N ARG A 448 39.58 0.10 -26.49
CA ARG A 448 40.94 0.61 -26.21
C ARG A 448 41.52 1.36 -27.41
N ASN A 449 41.35 0.83 -28.60
CA ASN A 449 41.79 1.49 -29.84
C ASN A 449 41.07 2.81 -30.07
N TYR A 450 39.73 2.85 -29.82
CA TYR A 450 38.95 4.07 -29.91
C TYR A 450 39.53 5.18 -29.02
N LEU A 451 39.77 4.90 -27.73
CA LEU A 451 40.34 5.89 -26.80
C LEU A 451 41.72 6.36 -27.22
N ARG A 452 42.57 5.47 -27.76
CA ARG A 452 43.89 5.82 -28.24
C ARG A 452 43.84 6.77 -29.43
N THR A 453 42.97 6.52 -30.41
CA THR A 453 42.86 7.35 -31.63
C THR A 453 42.14 8.67 -31.37
N HIS A 454 41.38 8.78 -30.27
CA HIS A 454 40.64 10.00 -29.89
C HIS A 454 41.18 10.62 -28.59
N ALA A 455 42.46 10.40 -28.27
CA ALA A 455 43.06 10.88 -27.02
C ALA A 455 42.92 12.40 -26.83
N ASN A 456 42.97 13.19 -27.90
CA ASN A 456 42.87 14.66 -27.91
C ASN A 456 41.44 15.18 -28.17
N ALA A 457 40.45 14.31 -28.30
CA ALA A 457 39.08 14.73 -28.55
C ALA A 457 38.45 15.37 -27.31
N ARG A 458 37.51 16.29 -27.56
CA ARG A 458 36.78 16.97 -26.47
C ARG A 458 35.94 15.95 -25.65
N ARG A 459 36.07 16.02 -24.33
CA ARG A 459 35.25 15.22 -23.40
C ARG A 459 34.08 16.03 -22.88
N PRO A 460 32.98 15.39 -22.43
CA PRO A 460 32.79 13.91 -22.32
C PRO A 460 32.51 13.28 -23.68
N PHE A 461 32.95 12.05 -23.86
CA PHE A 461 32.52 11.23 -25.00
C PHE A 461 31.03 10.91 -24.91
N ARG A 462 30.32 11.05 -26.01
CA ARG A 462 28.91 10.66 -26.14
C ARG A 462 28.74 9.69 -27.32
N LEU A 463 29.37 8.47 -27.20
CA LEU A 463 29.24 7.44 -28.21
C LEU A 463 27.83 6.86 -28.24
N ILE A 464 27.13 7.00 -27.10
CA ILE A 464 25.74 6.66 -26.96
C ILE A 464 25.06 7.73 -26.08
N GLY A 465 23.97 8.33 -26.54
CA GLY A 465 23.24 9.33 -25.80
C GLY A 465 21.96 8.79 -25.17
N TYR A 466 21.24 7.96 -25.93
CA TYR A 466 19.99 7.33 -25.52
C TYR A 466 19.99 5.86 -25.91
N HIS A 467 19.36 5.03 -25.07
CA HIS A 467 19.12 3.62 -25.39
C HIS A 467 17.78 3.18 -24.81
N GLY A 468 16.93 2.58 -25.65
CA GLY A 468 15.64 2.02 -25.22
C GLY A 468 15.83 0.76 -24.40
N VAL A 469 14.91 0.51 -23.46
CA VAL A 469 14.80 -0.75 -22.71
C VAL A 469 13.58 -1.50 -23.25
N SER A 470 13.80 -2.62 -23.91
CA SER A 470 12.75 -3.42 -24.52
C SER A 470 12.97 -4.91 -24.22
N PRO A 471 11.99 -5.61 -23.64
CA PRO A 471 10.76 -5.05 -23.05
C PRO A 471 11.05 -4.11 -21.88
N ALA A 472 10.18 -3.12 -21.67
CA ALA A 472 10.30 -2.18 -20.55
C ALA A 472 10.25 -2.93 -19.21
N VAL A 473 11.17 -2.62 -18.29
CA VAL A 473 11.33 -3.33 -17.01
C VAL A 473 10.52 -2.64 -15.92
N PRO A 474 9.62 -3.35 -15.22
CA PRO A 474 8.87 -2.79 -14.08
C PRO A 474 9.77 -2.20 -13.01
N ILE A 475 9.39 -1.04 -12.47
CA ILE A 475 10.00 -0.41 -11.31
C ILE A 475 8.95 -0.15 -10.25
N TYR A 476 9.26 -0.56 -9.01
CA TYR A 476 8.43 -0.36 -7.82
C TYR A 476 9.20 0.49 -6.83
N ILE A 477 8.71 1.69 -6.53
CA ILE A 477 9.24 2.53 -5.44
C ILE A 477 8.31 2.36 -4.25
N ILE A 478 8.74 1.56 -3.28
CA ILE A 478 7.98 1.10 -2.12
C ILE A 478 8.54 1.66 -0.82
N TYR A 479 7.74 1.55 0.25
CA TYR A 479 8.18 1.87 1.60
C TYR A 479 7.75 0.76 2.55
N HIS A 480 8.67 -0.17 2.82
CA HIS A 480 8.47 -1.25 3.77
C HIS A 480 9.56 -1.22 4.82
N THR A 481 9.20 -1.06 6.09
CA THR A 481 10.12 -1.03 7.23
C THR A 481 10.49 -2.43 7.73
N ALA A 482 9.77 -3.44 7.28
CA ALA A 482 10.15 -4.85 7.30
C ALA A 482 9.97 -5.39 5.88
N TYR A 483 10.93 -6.12 5.35
CA TYR A 483 10.84 -6.70 3.99
C TYR A 483 11.77 -7.91 3.87
N PRO A 484 11.34 -9.01 3.23
CA PRO A 484 12.24 -10.11 2.95
C PRO A 484 13.28 -9.67 1.91
N ASN A 485 14.55 -9.83 2.22
CA ASN A 485 15.61 -9.58 1.25
C ASN A 485 15.41 -10.49 0.03
N PRO A 486 15.25 -9.93 -1.19
CA PRO A 486 14.93 -10.73 -2.36
C PRO A 486 15.96 -11.81 -2.73
N SER A 487 17.23 -11.61 -2.34
CA SER A 487 18.31 -12.57 -2.64
C SER A 487 18.49 -13.65 -1.59
N THR A 488 18.12 -13.39 -0.32
CA THR A 488 18.34 -14.34 0.79
C THR A 488 17.05 -14.89 1.40
N GLY A 489 15.92 -14.23 1.17
CA GLY A 489 14.63 -14.53 1.77
C GLY A 489 14.53 -14.18 3.26
N GLN A 490 15.61 -13.67 3.89
CA GLN A 490 15.59 -13.30 5.29
C GLN A 490 14.87 -11.99 5.53
N MET A 491 14.07 -11.91 6.61
CA MET A 491 13.39 -10.68 7.01
C MET A 491 14.40 -9.66 7.54
N GLU A 492 14.40 -8.48 6.92
CA GLU A 492 15.20 -7.33 7.35
C GLU A 492 14.29 -6.21 7.86
N TYR A 493 14.78 -5.41 8.82
CA TYR A 493 14.03 -4.36 9.49
C TYR A 493 14.77 -3.03 9.43
N TRP A 494 14.05 -1.93 9.15
CA TRP A 494 14.61 -0.58 9.05
C TRP A 494 13.80 0.44 9.85
N PRO A 495 14.40 1.60 10.18
CA PRO A 495 13.70 2.71 10.81
C PRO A 495 12.58 3.28 9.92
N ASP A 496 11.57 3.85 10.54
CA ASP A 496 10.50 4.61 9.86
C ASP A 496 10.95 6.05 9.58
N ILE A 497 11.87 6.23 8.60
CA ILE A 497 12.54 7.50 8.32
C ILE A 497 11.61 8.60 7.78
N TYR A 498 10.46 8.25 7.18
CA TYR A 498 9.47 9.19 6.67
C TYR A 498 8.24 9.31 7.57
N GLY A 499 8.14 8.52 8.64
CA GLY A 499 6.99 8.50 9.54
C GLY A 499 5.74 7.81 8.96
N TYR A 500 5.89 6.98 7.92
CA TYR A 500 4.76 6.34 7.25
C TYR A 500 4.15 5.19 8.06
N ASP A 501 4.94 4.49 8.90
CA ASP A 501 4.41 3.50 9.83
C ASP A 501 3.50 4.15 10.85
N ALA A 502 3.90 5.32 11.37
CA ALA A 502 3.08 6.09 12.31
C ALA A 502 1.76 6.57 11.68
N VAL A 503 1.72 6.85 10.36
CA VAL A 503 0.48 7.18 9.64
C VAL A 503 -0.44 5.97 9.59
N VAL A 504 0.07 4.80 9.21
CA VAL A 504 -0.69 3.55 9.16
C VAL A 504 -1.23 3.19 10.54
N SER A 505 -0.39 3.22 11.58
CA SER A 505 -0.75 2.82 12.95
C SER A 505 -1.85 3.70 13.58
N ARG A 506 -1.99 4.95 13.13
CA ARG A 506 -3.07 5.84 13.58
C ARG A 506 -4.41 5.52 12.93
N SER A 507 -4.38 4.92 11.75
CA SER A 507 -5.57 4.69 10.92
C SER A 507 -6.05 3.24 10.96
N VAL A 508 -5.15 2.29 11.28
CA VAL A 508 -5.39 0.86 11.24
C VAL A 508 -5.16 0.26 12.63
N PRO A 509 -6.04 -0.61 13.14
CA PRO A 509 -5.90 -1.23 14.46
C PRO A 509 -4.85 -2.36 14.42
N VAL A 510 -3.60 -2.03 14.15
CA VAL A 510 -2.47 -2.99 14.16
C VAL A 510 -1.99 -3.30 15.57
N VAL A 511 -1.50 -4.55 15.79
CA VAL A 511 -0.93 -5.01 17.06
C VAL A 511 0.36 -4.31 17.42
#